data_1d0c6ced78ea718d74ade88af04a5255
#
_entry.id   1d0c6ced78ea718d74ade88af04a5255
#
_cell.length_a   1.000
_cell.length_b   1.000
_cell.length_c   1.000
_cell.angle_alpha   90.00
_cell.angle_beta   90.00
_cell.angle_gamma   90.00
#
_symmetry.space_group_name_H-M   'P 1'
#
loop_
_entity.id
_entity.type
_entity.pdbx_description
1 polymer ?
#
loop_
_entity_poly.entity_id
_entity_poly.type
_entity_poly.pdbx_seq_one_letter_code
_entity_poly.pdbx_strand_id
1 'polypeptide(L)'
;MNTNHYDSLVLHRQLLLQLGDRLRRLRKTQKLTMAETAKRAGISRMTLAAVEAGDPGPSIGTYLGVMGVLGVAADLAFLSGDMVHTALPGTAAARTHRPTPQVQIVVHAEPAHHKIQDLQSLVLHEKAVERMRAEPHLIDEAKATVKHWRERGNTRSHTLFAEWEHILTEKKWSKVLGSSRHAQELRQASPLPSLLSKEERECILRDIGMLKKGVSIGLSQP
;
A
#
# COMPACT_ATOMS: atom_id res chain seq x y z
N MET A 1 -26.04 -13.17 1.70
CA MET A 1 -25.49 -12.21 0.71
C MET A 1 -24.37 -11.44 1.39
N ASN A 2 -23.15 -11.94 1.34
CA ASN A 2 -21.96 -11.22 1.77
C ASN A 2 -20.98 -11.24 0.59
N THR A 3 -21.19 -10.33 -0.34
CA THR A 3 -20.16 -9.98 -1.29
C THR A 3 -19.05 -9.30 -0.49
N ASN A 4 -17.97 -10.03 -0.27
CA ASN A 4 -16.75 -9.52 0.31
C ASN A 4 -16.14 -8.50 -0.67
N HIS A 5 -16.61 -7.27 -0.63
CA HIS A 5 -15.96 -6.13 -1.25
C HIS A 5 -14.71 -5.79 -0.44
N TYR A 6 -13.69 -6.64 -0.56
CA TYR A 6 -12.34 -6.32 -0.09
C TYR A 6 -11.59 -5.49 -1.14
N ASP A 7 -12.27 -4.53 -1.73
CA ASP A 7 -11.67 -3.45 -2.52
C ASP A 7 -11.13 -2.36 -1.57
N SER A 8 -10.64 -2.80 -0.40
CA SER A 8 -10.17 -1.87 0.61
C SER A 8 -8.76 -1.41 0.27
N LEU A 9 -8.59 -0.11 0.09
CA LEU A 9 -7.29 0.55 -0.02
C LEU A 9 -6.34 0.11 1.11
N VAL A 10 -6.88 -0.10 2.32
CA VAL A 10 -6.15 -0.60 3.50
C VAL A 10 -5.57 -1.99 3.25
N LEU A 11 -6.37 -2.91 2.71
CA LEU A 11 -5.93 -4.28 2.42
C LEU A 11 -4.85 -4.29 1.33
N HIS A 12 -5.07 -3.58 0.24
CA HIS A 12 -4.09 -3.48 -0.84
C HIS A 12 -2.75 -2.93 -0.33
N ARG A 13 -2.82 -1.90 0.50
CA ARG A 13 -1.62 -1.28 1.07
C ARG A 13 -0.89 -2.25 2.01
N GLN A 14 -1.62 -2.95 2.87
CA GLN A 14 -1.05 -3.97 3.76
C GLN A 14 -0.37 -5.09 2.98
N LEU A 15 -0.98 -5.58 1.90
CA LEU A 15 -0.41 -6.62 1.06
C LEU A 15 0.89 -6.17 0.37
N LEU A 16 0.93 -4.94 -0.15
CA LEU A 16 2.14 -4.39 -0.75
C LEU A 16 3.27 -4.22 0.26
N LEU A 17 2.97 -3.75 1.47
CA LEU A 17 3.95 -3.63 2.55
C LEU A 17 4.54 -5.00 2.93
N GLN A 18 3.70 -6.02 3.06
CA GLN A 18 4.13 -7.38 3.38
C GLN A 18 4.96 -7.99 2.25
N LEU A 19 4.55 -7.77 0.98
CA LEU A 19 5.31 -8.23 -0.18
C LEU A 19 6.70 -7.59 -0.22
N GLY A 20 6.77 -6.26 -0.09
CA GLY A 20 8.03 -5.53 -0.11
C GLY A 20 8.99 -5.98 1.00
N ASP A 21 8.49 -6.15 2.23
CA ASP A 21 9.28 -6.64 3.35
C ASP A 21 9.75 -8.09 3.14
N ARG A 22 8.91 -8.96 2.55
CA ARG A 22 9.31 -10.33 2.16
C ARG A 22 10.44 -10.32 1.14
N LEU A 23 10.35 -9.50 0.08
CA LEU A 23 11.39 -9.38 -0.94
C LEU A 23 12.70 -8.86 -0.33
N ARG A 24 12.64 -7.86 0.54
CA ARG A 24 13.80 -7.34 1.27
C ARG A 24 14.47 -8.42 2.13
N ARG A 25 13.69 -9.23 2.86
CA ARG A 25 14.22 -10.34 3.67
C ARG A 25 14.90 -11.39 2.79
N LEU A 26 14.26 -11.80 1.69
CA LEU A 26 14.83 -12.76 0.72
C LEU A 26 16.16 -12.27 0.16
N ARG A 27 16.23 -11.02 -0.30
CA ARG A 27 17.48 -10.44 -0.76
C ARG A 27 18.58 -10.52 0.29
N LYS A 28 18.28 -10.15 1.53
CA LYS A 28 19.25 -10.21 2.64
C LYS A 28 19.70 -11.62 2.95
N THR A 29 18.78 -12.59 2.95
CA THR A 29 19.08 -14.01 3.16
C THR A 29 20.00 -14.56 2.06
N GLN A 30 19.78 -14.13 0.82
CA GLN A 30 20.64 -14.45 -0.33
C GLN A 30 21.95 -13.65 -0.37
N LYS A 31 22.19 -12.78 0.62
CA LYS A 31 23.38 -11.91 0.74
C LYS A 31 23.58 -10.99 -0.48
N LEU A 32 22.51 -10.68 -1.22
CA LEU A 32 22.56 -9.76 -2.36
C LEU A 32 22.53 -8.31 -1.90
N THR A 33 23.41 -7.49 -2.49
CA THR A 33 23.41 -6.04 -2.25
C THR A 33 22.27 -5.36 -3.01
N MET A 34 21.88 -4.14 -2.58
CA MET A 34 20.91 -3.31 -3.31
C MET A 34 21.37 -3.03 -4.73
N ALA A 35 22.66 -2.72 -4.92
CA ALA A 35 23.23 -2.40 -6.23
C ALA A 35 23.17 -3.61 -7.17
N GLU A 36 23.54 -4.77 -6.69
CA GLU A 36 23.55 -6.00 -7.49
C GLU A 36 22.13 -6.45 -7.87
N THR A 37 21.20 -6.44 -6.92
CA THR A 37 19.81 -6.81 -7.17
C THR A 37 19.16 -5.85 -8.17
N ALA A 38 19.37 -4.54 -8.00
CA ALA A 38 18.85 -3.54 -8.92
C ALA A 38 19.42 -3.71 -10.34
N LYS A 39 20.73 -3.95 -10.45
CA LYS A 39 21.41 -4.23 -11.74
C LYS A 39 20.82 -5.47 -12.41
N ARG A 40 20.65 -6.59 -11.68
CA ARG A 40 20.07 -7.83 -12.21
C ARG A 40 18.61 -7.66 -12.66
N ALA A 41 17.84 -6.87 -11.91
CA ALA A 41 16.46 -6.57 -12.25
C ALA A 41 16.27 -5.48 -13.33
N GLY A 42 17.37 -4.86 -13.81
CA GLY A 42 17.32 -3.79 -14.81
C GLY A 42 16.67 -2.50 -14.32
N ILE A 43 16.75 -2.20 -13.01
CA ILE A 43 16.12 -1.03 -12.39
C ILE A 43 17.14 -0.20 -11.59
N SER A 44 16.71 1.01 -11.20
CA SER A 44 17.52 1.85 -10.30
C SER A 44 17.49 1.32 -8.86
N ARG A 45 18.51 1.67 -8.06
CA ARG A 45 18.53 1.38 -6.62
C ARG A 45 17.35 2.05 -5.89
N MET A 46 16.94 3.23 -6.33
CA MET A 46 15.77 3.94 -5.77
C MET A 46 14.47 3.19 -6.07
N THR A 47 14.34 2.65 -7.29
CA THR A 47 13.18 1.83 -7.67
C THR A 47 13.14 0.54 -6.84
N LEU A 48 14.28 -0.12 -6.62
CA LEU A 48 14.34 -1.29 -5.75
C LEU A 48 13.96 -0.94 -4.30
N ALA A 49 14.43 0.19 -3.80
CA ALA A 49 14.06 0.66 -2.46
C ALA A 49 12.55 0.89 -2.34
N ALA A 50 11.90 1.45 -3.37
CA ALA A 50 10.44 1.63 -3.43
C ALA A 50 9.71 0.27 -3.43
N VAL A 51 10.18 -0.70 -4.23
CA VAL A 51 9.61 -2.07 -4.23
C VAL A 51 9.72 -2.72 -2.85
N GLU A 52 10.90 -2.66 -2.21
CA GLU A 52 11.12 -3.22 -0.87
C GLU A 52 10.36 -2.48 0.24
N ALA A 53 9.96 -1.25 0.00
CA ALA A 53 9.09 -0.47 0.87
C ALA A 53 7.58 -0.74 0.63
N GLY A 54 7.22 -1.55 -0.36
CA GLY A 54 5.84 -1.81 -0.73
C GLY A 54 5.15 -0.59 -1.33
N ASP A 55 5.88 0.25 -2.07
CA ASP A 55 5.32 1.42 -2.75
C ASP A 55 4.43 0.99 -3.92
N PRO A 56 3.21 1.53 -4.09
CA PRO A 56 2.34 1.22 -5.24
C PRO A 56 2.80 1.85 -6.56
N GLY A 57 3.75 2.80 -6.53
CA GLY A 57 4.23 3.50 -7.72
C GLY A 57 4.95 2.62 -8.76
N PRO A 58 5.84 1.69 -8.37
CA PRO A 58 6.44 0.77 -9.31
C PRO A 58 5.42 -0.12 -10.00
N SER A 59 5.60 -0.35 -11.31
CA SER A 59 4.70 -1.24 -12.08
C SER A 59 4.76 -2.69 -11.57
N ILE A 60 3.74 -3.47 -11.87
CA ILE A 60 3.74 -4.93 -11.60
C ILE A 60 4.92 -5.61 -12.28
N GLY A 61 5.32 -5.17 -13.49
CA GLY A 61 6.49 -5.67 -14.20
C GLY A 61 7.79 -5.45 -13.41
N THR A 62 7.91 -4.32 -12.72
CA THR A 62 9.03 -4.02 -11.83
C THR A 62 9.09 -4.98 -10.64
N TYR A 63 7.94 -5.21 -9.98
CA TYR A 63 7.85 -6.21 -8.91
C TYR A 63 8.21 -7.61 -9.40
N LEU A 64 7.69 -8.03 -10.56
CA LEU A 64 8.02 -9.31 -11.20
C LEU A 64 9.50 -9.45 -11.52
N GLY A 65 10.15 -8.40 -12.03
CA GLY A 65 11.58 -8.38 -12.29
C GLY A 65 12.41 -8.64 -11.02
N VAL A 66 12.05 -7.98 -9.91
CA VAL A 66 12.69 -8.19 -8.61
C VAL A 66 12.42 -9.61 -8.09
N MET A 67 11.17 -10.09 -8.18
CA MET A 67 10.79 -11.45 -7.80
C MET A 67 11.54 -12.50 -8.62
N GLY A 68 11.77 -12.25 -9.92
CA GLY A 68 12.57 -13.11 -10.81
C GLY A 68 14.01 -13.24 -10.35
N VAL A 69 14.66 -12.10 -10.02
CA VAL A 69 16.03 -12.07 -9.49
C VAL A 69 16.15 -12.86 -8.17
N LEU A 70 15.12 -12.78 -7.33
CA LEU A 70 15.08 -13.45 -6.03
C LEU A 70 14.55 -14.90 -6.09
N GLY A 71 14.17 -15.40 -7.28
CA GLY A 71 13.74 -16.78 -7.50
C GLY A 71 12.31 -17.08 -7.01
N VAL A 72 11.47 -16.07 -6.80
CA VAL A 72 10.09 -16.23 -6.30
C VAL A 72 9.01 -15.79 -7.30
N ALA A 73 9.38 -15.51 -8.54
CA ALA A 73 8.42 -15.13 -9.58
C ALA A 73 7.43 -16.26 -9.90
N ALA A 74 7.86 -17.53 -9.77
CA ALA A 74 7.02 -18.69 -9.97
C ALA A 74 5.82 -18.75 -8.99
N ASP A 75 5.92 -18.11 -7.83
CA ASP A 75 4.81 -18.03 -6.85
C ASP A 75 3.58 -17.36 -7.46
N LEU A 76 3.77 -16.42 -8.42
CA LEU A 76 2.68 -15.77 -9.14
C LEU A 76 2.12 -16.60 -10.31
N ALA A 77 2.87 -17.60 -10.79
CA ALA A 77 2.37 -18.49 -11.85
C ALA A 77 1.14 -19.29 -11.37
N PHE A 78 1.03 -19.52 -10.06
CA PHE A 78 -0.18 -20.12 -9.48
C PHE A 78 -1.44 -19.26 -9.67
N LEU A 79 -1.31 -17.95 -9.87
CA LEU A 79 -2.42 -17.05 -10.12
C LEU A 79 -2.85 -17.01 -11.59
N SER A 80 -1.96 -17.36 -12.51
CA SER A 80 -2.18 -17.32 -13.96
C SER A 80 -2.44 -18.70 -14.59
N GLY A 81 -2.29 -19.78 -13.82
CA GLY A 81 -2.55 -21.13 -14.28
C GLY A 81 -4.03 -21.54 -14.13
N ASP A 82 -4.50 -22.44 -15.00
CA ASP A 82 -5.85 -23.03 -14.95
C ASP A 82 -6.18 -23.74 -13.63
N MET A 83 -5.18 -23.93 -12.77
CA MET A 83 -5.33 -24.51 -11.44
C MET A 83 -6.20 -23.67 -10.48
N VAL A 84 -6.42 -22.39 -10.79
CA VAL A 84 -7.23 -21.46 -9.98
C VAL A 84 -8.68 -21.41 -10.45
N HIS A 85 -8.98 -21.89 -11.67
CA HIS A 85 -10.33 -21.91 -12.21
C HIS A 85 -11.01 -23.23 -11.85
N THR A 86 -11.83 -23.21 -10.80
CA THR A 86 -12.77 -24.31 -10.53
C THR A 86 -13.72 -24.41 -11.71
N ALA A 87 -13.78 -25.60 -12.33
CA ALA A 87 -14.76 -25.88 -13.35
C ALA A 87 -16.18 -25.57 -12.82
N LEU A 88 -17.00 -24.89 -13.62
CA LEU A 88 -18.37 -24.55 -13.25
C LEU A 88 -19.14 -25.80 -12.79
N PRO A 89 -19.86 -25.75 -11.66
CA PRO A 89 -20.65 -26.88 -11.19
C PRO A 89 -21.59 -27.38 -12.28
N GLY A 90 -21.56 -28.71 -12.53
CA GLY A 90 -22.40 -29.35 -13.56
C GLY A 90 -21.75 -29.58 -14.91
N THR A 91 -20.54 -29.09 -15.17
CA THR A 91 -19.80 -29.37 -16.40
C THR A 91 -19.13 -30.75 -16.37
N ALA A 92 -18.87 -31.34 -17.55
CA ALA A 92 -18.14 -32.61 -17.65
C ALA A 92 -16.74 -32.56 -17.03
N ALA A 93 -16.08 -31.40 -17.11
CA ALA A 93 -14.79 -31.13 -16.49
C ALA A 93 -14.83 -31.18 -14.95
N ALA A 94 -15.97 -30.79 -14.34
CA ALA A 94 -16.14 -30.86 -12.88
C ALA A 94 -16.26 -32.31 -12.35
N ARG A 95 -16.61 -33.26 -13.22
CA ARG A 95 -16.76 -34.68 -12.84
C ARG A 95 -15.46 -35.47 -12.86
N THR A 96 -14.45 -34.98 -13.57
CA THR A 96 -13.19 -35.69 -13.80
C THR A 96 -12.01 -35.19 -12.95
N HIS A 97 -12.17 -34.04 -12.28
CA HIS A 97 -11.10 -33.47 -11.45
C HIS A 97 -11.34 -33.71 -9.96
N ARG A 98 -10.27 -34.17 -9.28
CA ARG A 98 -10.21 -34.07 -7.81
C ARG A 98 -10.47 -32.61 -7.41
N PRO A 99 -11.27 -32.34 -6.36
CA PRO A 99 -11.49 -30.97 -5.91
C PRO A 99 -10.13 -30.33 -5.64
N THR A 100 -9.89 -29.20 -6.30
CA THR A 100 -8.67 -28.41 -6.07
C THR A 100 -8.67 -27.95 -4.61
N PRO A 101 -7.57 -28.10 -3.87
CA PRO A 101 -7.51 -27.63 -2.50
C PRO A 101 -7.79 -26.12 -2.47
N GLN A 102 -8.81 -25.73 -1.73
CA GLN A 102 -9.12 -24.32 -1.51
C GLN A 102 -8.16 -23.77 -0.47
N VAL A 103 -7.39 -22.76 -0.85
CA VAL A 103 -6.49 -22.05 0.06
C VAL A 103 -7.18 -20.78 0.54
N GLN A 104 -7.49 -20.72 1.82
CA GLN A 104 -7.95 -19.51 2.48
C GLN A 104 -6.73 -18.80 3.09
N ILE A 105 -6.48 -17.58 2.63
CA ILE A 105 -5.40 -16.74 3.16
C ILE A 105 -6.01 -15.75 4.14
N VAL A 106 -5.49 -15.73 5.37
CA VAL A 106 -5.88 -14.72 6.37
C VAL A 106 -4.80 -13.66 6.42
N VAL A 107 -5.17 -12.43 6.11
CA VAL A 107 -4.27 -11.27 6.15
C VAL A 107 -4.52 -10.51 7.45
N HIS A 108 -3.46 -10.31 8.23
CA HIS A 108 -3.47 -9.52 9.44
C HIS A 108 -2.63 -8.25 9.27
N ALA A 109 -3.01 -7.19 9.97
CA ALA A 109 -2.13 -6.05 10.13
C ALA A 109 -0.88 -6.47 10.92
N GLU A 110 0.27 -5.88 10.61
CA GLU A 110 1.49 -6.07 11.39
C GLU A 110 1.24 -5.75 12.87
N PRO A 111 1.59 -6.66 13.80
CA PRO A 111 1.19 -6.54 15.20
C PRO A 111 1.85 -5.37 15.95
N ALA A 112 2.95 -4.81 15.42
CA ALA A 112 3.62 -3.68 16.03
C ALA A 112 2.73 -2.42 15.97
N HIS A 113 2.41 -1.84 17.11
CA HIS A 113 1.48 -0.71 17.22
C HIS A 113 1.87 0.48 16.33
N HIS A 114 3.16 0.82 16.27
CA HIS A 114 3.66 1.89 15.40
C HIS A 114 3.45 1.61 13.90
N LYS A 115 3.51 0.35 13.46
CA LYS A 115 3.24 -0.03 12.06
C LYS A 115 1.77 0.13 11.69
N ILE A 116 0.87 -0.17 12.62
CA ILE A 116 -0.57 0.02 12.42
C ILE A 116 -0.90 1.52 12.34
N GLN A 117 -0.30 2.34 13.19
CA GLN A 117 -0.48 3.80 13.16
C GLN A 117 0.09 4.40 11.86
N ASP A 118 1.25 3.90 11.40
CA ASP A 118 1.82 4.35 10.14
C ASP A 118 0.97 3.93 8.94
N LEU A 119 0.45 2.70 8.93
CA LEU A 119 -0.51 2.23 7.93
C LEU A 119 -1.77 3.12 7.91
N GLN A 120 -2.34 3.42 9.07
CA GLN A 120 -3.50 4.30 9.19
C GLN A 120 -3.21 5.69 8.62
N SER A 121 -2.09 6.28 9.03
CA SER A 121 -1.67 7.59 8.53
C SER A 121 -1.47 7.57 7.02
N LEU A 122 -0.79 6.55 6.51
CA LEU A 122 -0.50 6.40 5.09
C LEU A 122 -1.78 6.31 4.24
N VAL A 123 -2.73 5.44 4.63
CA VAL A 123 -3.99 5.25 3.90
C VAL A 123 -4.85 6.52 3.90
N LEU A 124 -4.91 7.23 5.03
CA LEU A 124 -5.61 8.52 5.09
C LEU A 124 -5.01 9.54 4.11
N HIS A 125 -3.69 9.58 3.98
CA HIS A 125 -3.01 10.48 3.04
C HIS A 125 -3.19 10.04 1.59
N GLU A 126 -3.16 8.74 1.30
CA GLU A 126 -3.45 8.20 -0.04
C GLU A 126 -4.86 8.62 -0.48
N LYS A 127 -5.86 8.45 0.39
CA LYS A 127 -7.24 8.84 0.09
C LYS A 127 -7.40 10.35 -0.10
N ALA A 128 -6.73 11.16 0.72
CA ALA A 128 -6.75 12.61 0.56
C ALA A 128 -6.09 13.06 -0.76
N VAL A 129 -4.97 12.44 -1.15
CA VAL A 129 -4.32 12.70 -2.45
C VAL A 129 -5.22 12.28 -3.61
N GLU A 130 -5.91 11.14 -3.51
CA GLU A 130 -6.90 10.70 -4.51
C GLU A 130 -7.99 11.77 -4.69
N ARG A 131 -8.56 12.27 -3.59
CA ARG A 131 -9.56 13.34 -3.64
C ARG A 131 -9.02 14.62 -4.25
N MET A 132 -7.84 15.08 -3.87
CA MET A 132 -7.23 16.29 -4.45
C MET A 132 -6.93 16.15 -5.95
N ARG A 133 -6.75 14.92 -6.46
CA ARG A 133 -6.63 14.68 -7.91
C ARG A 133 -7.98 14.81 -8.62
N ALA A 134 -9.06 14.36 -7.98
CA ALA A 134 -10.42 14.47 -8.50
C ALA A 134 -10.99 15.90 -8.34
N GLU A 135 -10.66 16.54 -7.23
CA GLU A 135 -11.18 17.85 -6.82
C GLU A 135 -10.01 18.82 -6.54
N PRO A 136 -9.44 19.49 -7.58
CA PRO A 136 -8.25 20.31 -7.44
C PRO A 136 -8.36 21.49 -6.47
N HIS A 137 -9.58 22.01 -6.21
CA HIS A 137 -9.81 23.09 -5.25
C HIS A 137 -9.40 22.71 -3.81
N LEU A 138 -9.41 21.42 -3.45
CA LEU A 138 -8.96 20.96 -2.15
C LEU A 138 -7.47 21.22 -1.90
N ILE A 139 -6.67 21.38 -2.96
CA ILE A 139 -5.26 21.79 -2.84
C ILE A 139 -5.17 23.19 -2.25
N ASP A 140 -6.06 24.10 -2.67
CA ASP A 140 -6.05 25.47 -2.18
C ASP A 140 -6.55 25.54 -0.73
N GLU A 141 -7.50 24.69 -0.34
CA GLU A 141 -7.93 24.54 1.05
C GLU A 141 -6.77 24.02 1.93
N ALA A 142 -6.03 23.02 1.45
CA ALA A 142 -4.85 22.52 2.16
C ALA A 142 -3.78 23.60 2.32
N LYS A 143 -3.52 24.40 1.25
CA LYS A 143 -2.59 25.55 1.30
C LYS A 143 -3.03 26.60 2.30
N ALA A 144 -4.32 26.94 2.32
CA ALA A 144 -4.88 27.88 3.28
C ALA A 144 -4.69 27.39 4.73
N THR A 145 -4.88 26.09 4.96
CA THR A 145 -4.67 25.47 6.28
C THR A 145 -3.21 25.57 6.69
N VAL A 146 -2.25 25.22 5.81
CA VAL A 146 -0.82 25.32 6.08
C VAL A 146 -0.40 26.77 6.38
N LYS A 147 -0.89 27.72 5.57
CA LYS A 147 -0.65 29.14 5.79
C LYS A 147 -1.13 29.59 7.16
N HIS A 148 -2.35 29.22 7.53
CA HIS A 148 -2.92 29.54 8.85
C HIS A 148 -2.09 28.97 10.01
N TRP A 149 -1.62 27.72 9.89
CA TRP A 149 -0.74 27.10 10.89
C TRP A 149 0.61 27.82 11.00
N ARG A 150 1.16 28.26 9.87
CA ARG A 150 2.42 29.00 9.82
C ARG A 150 2.33 30.37 10.49
N GLU A 151 1.19 31.04 10.35
CA GLU A 151 0.93 32.36 10.99
C GLU A 151 0.72 32.24 12.51
N ARG A 152 0.19 31.10 12.99
CA ARG A 152 -0.12 30.86 14.41
C ARG A 152 0.83 29.91 15.11
N GLY A 153 1.61 29.16 14.35
CA GLY A 153 2.39 28.03 14.84
C GLY A 153 3.70 28.39 15.50
N ASN A 154 4.14 27.49 16.36
CA ASN A 154 5.42 27.57 17.06
C ASN A 154 6.58 27.30 16.09
N THR A 155 7.70 27.96 16.28
CA THR A 155 8.92 27.97 15.41
C THR A 155 9.45 26.59 15.00
N ARG A 156 9.16 25.54 15.79
CA ARG A 156 9.65 24.17 15.59
C ARG A 156 9.09 23.45 14.38
N SER A 157 7.92 23.85 13.89
CA SER A 157 7.24 23.20 12.75
C SER A 157 7.32 24.02 11.46
N HIS A 158 7.97 25.18 11.46
CA HIS A 158 8.03 26.06 10.29
C HIS A 158 8.67 25.41 9.06
N THR A 159 9.70 24.58 9.25
CA THR A 159 10.35 23.86 8.15
C THR A 159 9.42 22.84 7.49
N LEU A 160 8.62 22.12 8.30
CA LEU A 160 7.64 21.16 7.78
C LEU A 160 6.49 21.87 7.04
N PHE A 161 6.05 23.01 7.53
CA PHE A 161 5.00 23.79 6.88
C PHE A 161 5.48 24.39 5.54
N ALA A 162 6.71 24.89 5.47
CA ALA A 162 7.31 25.36 4.23
C ALA A 162 7.46 24.20 3.21
N GLU A 163 7.82 23.02 3.69
CA GLU A 163 7.90 21.85 2.81
C GLU A 163 6.51 21.41 2.33
N TRP A 164 5.48 21.50 3.17
CA TRP A 164 4.10 21.24 2.77
C TRP A 164 3.62 22.22 1.68
N GLU A 165 3.92 23.53 1.80
CA GLU A 165 3.61 24.51 0.76
C GLU A 165 4.24 24.12 -0.58
N HIS A 166 5.50 23.68 -0.57
CA HIS A 166 6.20 23.21 -1.76
C HIS A 166 5.58 21.91 -2.33
N ILE A 167 5.27 20.93 -1.47
CA ILE A 167 4.64 19.67 -1.87
C ILE A 167 3.28 19.90 -2.53
N LEU A 168 2.44 20.77 -1.95
CA LEU A 168 1.12 21.11 -2.47
C LEU A 168 1.20 21.87 -3.80
N THR A 169 2.20 22.73 -3.94
CA THR A 169 2.40 23.53 -5.17
C THR A 169 2.91 22.66 -6.31
N GLU A 170 3.93 21.84 -6.06
CA GLU A 170 4.57 20.97 -7.04
C GLU A 170 3.86 19.61 -7.20
N LYS A 171 2.82 19.34 -6.41
CA LYS A 171 2.09 18.06 -6.37
C LYS A 171 3.01 16.85 -6.18
N LYS A 172 4.07 17.00 -5.38
CA LYS A 172 5.10 15.97 -5.12
C LYS A 172 4.63 14.95 -4.07
N TRP A 173 3.54 14.25 -4.37
CA TRP A 173 2.88 13.31 -3.43
C TRP A 173 3.76 12.17 -2.97
N SER A 174 4.74 11.73 -3.76
CA SER A 174 5.69 10.69 -3.38
C SER A 174 6.49 11.00 -2.10
N LYS A 175 6.71 12.29 -1.80
CA LYS A 175 7.38 12.68 -0.54
C LYS A 175 6.56 12.33 0.70
N VAL A 176 5.24 12.35 0.60
CA VAL A 176 4.32 12.11 1.72
C VAL A 176 3.90 10.65 1.78
N LEU A 177 3.69 10.02 0.63
CA LEU A 177 3.20 8.64 0.52
C LEU A 177 4.32 7.58 0.66
N GLY A 178 5.57 8.01 0.80
CA GLY A 178 6.71 7.11 1.00
C GLY A 178 6.75 6.51 2.41
N SER A 179 7.61 5.49 2.57
CA SER A 179 7.85 4.79 3.84
C SER A 179 9.03 5.36 4.65
N SER A 180 9.66 6.45 4.19
CA SER A 180 10.78 7.05 4.89
C SER A 180 10.36 7.70 6.22
N ARG A 181 11.30 7.80 7.17
CA ARG A 181 11.06 8.50 8.43
C ARG A 181 10.60 9.95 8.20
N HIS A 182 11.20 10.63 7.23
CA HIS A 182 10.82 11.99 6.89
C HIS A 182 9.38 12.09 6.35
N ALA A 183 8.96 11.12 5.53
CA ALA A 183 7.55 11.04 5.09
C ALA A 183 6.59 10.83 6.27
N GLN A 184 6.98 10.04 7.28
CA GLN A 184 6.20 9.86 8.51
C GLN A 184 6.10 11.18 9.30
N GLU A 185 7.20 11.92 9.45
CA GLU A 185 7.24 13.23 10.10
C GLU A 185 6.33 14.24 9.38
N LEU A 186 6.37 14.28 8.04
CA LEU A 186 5.46 15.11 7.23
C LEU A 186 3.99 14.73 7.46
N ARG A 187 3.67 13.44 7.53
CA ARG A 187 2.29 12.97 7.78
C ARG A 187 1.78 13.33 9.17
N GLN A 188 2.65 13.45 10.18
CA GLN A 188 2.25 13.86 11.52
C GLN A 188 1.81 15.33 11.59
N ALA A 189 2.40 16.20 10.77
CA ALA A 189 2.08 17.63 10.69
C ALA A 189 1.35 17.97 9.38
N SER A 190 0.36 17.17 8.99
CA SER A 190 -0.26 17.22 7.68
C SER A 190 -1.63 17.88 7.67
N PRO A 191 -1.93 18.75 6.68
CA PRO A 191 -3.27 19.28 6.46
C PRO A 191 -4.22 18.27 5.77
N LEU A 192 -3.69 17.19 5.20
CA LEU A 192 -4.46 16.32 4.29
C LEU A 192 -5.62 15.57 4.96
N PRO A 193 -5.47 14.99 6.17
CA PRO A 193 -6.58 14.27 6.80
C PRO A 193 -7.81 15.13 7.09
N SER A 194 -7.66 16.47 7.21
CA SER A 194 -8.79 17.38 7.41
C SER A 194 -9.67 17.55 6.17
N LEU A 195 -9.15 17.21 4.98
CA LEU A 195 -9.86 17.27 3.71
C LEU A 195 -10.83 16.08 3.52
N LEU A 196 -10.67 15.02 4.31
CA LEU A 196 -11.51 13.85 4.23
C LEU A 196 -12.82 14.06 5.01
N SER A 197 -13.92 13.55 4.47
CA SER A 197 -15.18 13.53 5.19
C SER A 197 -15.10 12.62 6.42
N LYS A 198 -16.05 12.78 7.33
CA LYS A 198 -16.12 11.93 8.52
C LYS A 198 -16.34 10.47 8.15
N GLU A 199 -17.19 10.23 7.15
CA GLU A 199 -17.55 8.90 6.66
C GLU A 199 -16.33 8.18 6.05
N GLU A 200 -15.52 8.89 5.23
CA GLU A 200 -14.31 8.34 4.64
C GLU A 200 -13.29 7.95 5.72
N ARG A 201 -13.10 8.80 6.71
CA ARG A 201 -12.20 8.50 7.84
C ARG A 201 -12.68 7.30 8.65
N GLU A 202 -13.97 7.23 8.96
CA GLU A 202 -14.57 6.12 9.69
C GLU A 202 -14.47 4.80 8.91
N CYS A 203 -14.63 4.84 7.58
CA CYS A 203 -14.46 3.67 6.72
C CYS A 203 -13.03 3.12 6.83
N ILE A 204 -12.01 3.97 6.64
CA ILE A 204 -10.60 3.59 6.74
C ILE A 204 -10.28 3.02 8.14
N LEU A 205 -10.77 3.65 9.21
CA LEU A 205 -10.56 3.18 10.58
C LEU A 205 -11.21 1.82 10.83
N ARG A 206 -12.40 1.58 10.27
CA ARG A 206 -13.10 0.29 10.33
C ARG A 206 -12.32 -0.80 9.63
N ASP A 207 -11.81 -0.53 8.42
CA ASP A 207 -11.03 -1.48 7.63
C ASP A 207 -9.73 -1.87 8.34
N ILE A 208 -9.05 -0.90 8.96
CA ILE A 208 -7.88 -1.18 9.81
C ILE A 208 -8.27 -2.02 11.03
N GLY A 209 -9.44 -1.76 11.60
CA GLY A 209 -10.00 -2.56 12.68
C GLY A 209 -10.23 -4.02 12.26
N MET A 210 -10.74 -4.25 11.05
CA MET A 210 -10.90 -5.59 10.47
C MET A 210 -9.55 -6.27 10.25
N LEU A 211 -8.56 -5.57 9.70
CA LEU A 211 -7.21 -6.13 9.53
C LEU A 211 -6.55 -6.54 10.84
N LYS A 212 -6.82 -5.84 11.94
CA LYS A 212 -6.34 -6.26 13.27
C LYS A 212 -6.91 -7.62 13.70
N LYS A 213 -8.16 -7.90 13.30
CA LYS A 213 -8.84 -9.18 13.59
C LYS A 213 -8.47 -10.29 12.60
N GLY A 214 -7.89 -9.92 11.46
CA GLY A 214 -7.61 -10.81 10.33
C GLY A 214 -8.72 -10.79 9.29
N VAL A 215 -8.34 -10.51 8.05
CA VAL A 215 -9.24 -10.52 6.89
C VAL A 215 -8.93 -11.77 6.08
N SER A 216 -9.95 -12.60 5.87
CA SER A 216 -9.85 -13.80 5.04
C SER A 216 -9.99 -13.44 3.57
N ILE A 217 -9.04 -13.90 2.76
CA ILE A 217 -9.08 -13.79 1.30
C ILE A 217 -9.23 -15.20 0.74
N GLY A 218 -10.22 -15.41 -0.08
CA GLY A 218 -10.51 -16.67 -0.74
C GLY A 218 -11.99 -16.77 -1.11
N LEU A 219 -12.33 -17.79 -1.91
CA LEU A 219 -13.73 -18.06 -2.22
C LEU A 219 -14.42 -18.61 -0.94
N SER A 220 -15.32 -17.81 -0.37
CA SER A 220 -16.27 -18.35 0.61
C SER A 220 -17.14 -19.35 -0.13
N GLN A 221 -17.18 -20.59 0.34
CA GLN A 221 -18.24 -21.50 -0.10
C GLN A 221 -19.60 -20.96 0.39
N PRO A 222 -20.65 -21.15 -0.42
CA PRO A 222 -22.02 -20.88 0.01
C PRO A 222 -22.42 -21.81 1.17
#